data_c95ea510b48313731d5a3e31d4ebc9c2
#
_entry.id   c95ea510b48313731d5a3e31d4ebc9c2
#
_cell.length_a   1.000
_cell.length_b   1.000
_cell.length_c   1.000
_cell.angle_alpha   90.00
_cell.angle_beta   90.00
_cell.angle_gamma   90.00
#
_symmetry.space_group_name_H-M   'P 1'
#
loop_
_entity.id
_entity.type
_entity.pdbx_description
1 polymer ?
#
loop_
_entity_poly.entity_id
_entity_poly.type
_entity_poly.pdbx_seq_one_letter_code
_entity_poly.pdbx_strand_id
1 'polypeptide(L)'
;MAALILCFGCGTGDDDGRRLGEIIIGTWQRGMNEGDLVIDGNTELNPEDFDLDKFEFHADGDYNGMVRKGSFVTYDFDGEIVLEGSYQCDNSTLRMESDHQVIVAQVVSFSDDTLQLRYVNGNYHVTISLTLRKLTN
;
A
#
# COMPACT_ATOMS: atom_id res chain seq x y z
N MET A 1 26.70 -16.02 6.81
CA MET A 1 26.38 -15.68 6.55
C MET A 1 26.04 -14.91 6.21
N ALA A 2 25.80 -14.89 6.38
CA ALA A 2 25.24 -14.41 6.01
C ALA A 2 24.89 -13.61 5.78
N ALA A 3 24.99 -13.66 5.98
CA ALA A 3 24.49 -13.11 5.70
C ALA A 3 24.24 -12.29 5.51
N LEU A 4 24.37 -12.32 5.68
CA LEU A 4 23.98 -11.73 5.38
C LEU A 4 23.73 -10.94 5.12
N ILE A 5 23.85 -10.96 5.28
CA ILE A 5 23.45 -10.41 4.91
C ILE A 5 23.07 -9.63 4.53
N LEU A 6 22.98 -9.67 4.63
CA LEU A 6 22.42 -9.19 4.21
C LEU A 6 21.89 -8.51 3.96
N CYS A 7 21.86 -8.44 4.19
CA CYS A 7 21.23 -8.07 3.88
C CYS A 7 20.96 -7.43 3.73
N PHE A 8 20.90 -7.34 3.88
CA PHE A 8 20.41 -7.04 3.57
C PHE A 8 19.87 -6.35 3.40
N GLY A 9 19.90 -6.14 3.38
CA GLY A 9 19.33 -5.76 3.12
C GLY A 9 18.55 -5.75 2.97
N CYS A 10 18.64 -5.92 2.92
CA CYS A 10 17.44 -6.11 2.71
C CYS A 10 16.67 -6.02 3.73
N GLY A 11 16.87 -5.85 4.59
CA GLY A 11 16.10 -5.73 5.75
C GLY A 11 14.64 -5.55 5.58
N THR A 12 14.06 -6.23 4.74
CA THR A 12 12.63 -6.10 4.51
C THR A 12 11.93 -7.29 5.10
N GLY A 13 10.62 -7.23 5.17
CA GLY A 13 9.82 -8.31 5.73
C GLY A 13 9.87 -9.60 4.94
N ASP A 14 10.56 -9.62 3.83
CA ASP A 14 10.66 -10.84 3.03
C ASP A 14 11.85 -11.70 3.41
N ASP A 15 12.57 -11.37 4.50
CA ASP A 15 13.70 -12.16 4.97
C ASP A 15 13.36 -13.63 5.16
N ASP A 16 12.13 -13.92 5.53
CA ASP A 16 11.69 -15.28 5.79
C ASP A 16 10.92 -15.87 4.60
N GLY A 17 11.09 -15.30 3.43
CA GLY A 17 10.43 -15.79 2.22
C GLY A 17 9.05 -15.25 1.99
N ARG A 18 8.60 -14.31 2.79
CA ARG A 18 7.26 -13.73 2.62
C ARG A 18 7.15 -12.94 1.34
N ARG A 19 5.95 -12.94 0.77
CA ARG A 19 5.65 -12.23 -0.46
C ARG A 19 4.45 -11.33 -0.21
N LEU A 20 4.58 -10.06 -0.57
CA LEU A 20 3.45 -9.14 -0.44
C LEU A 20 2.24 -9.61 -1.25
N GLY A 21 2.49 -10.21 -2.41
CA GLY A 21 1.38 -10.73 -3.23
C GLY A 21 0.52 -11.77 -2.54
N GLU A 22 1.05 -12.45 -1.51
CA GLU A 22 0.27 -13.41 -0.73
C GLU A 22 -0.42 -12.73 0.45
N ILE A 23 0.23 -11.73 1.01
CA ILE A 23 -0.23 -11.05 2.22
C ILE A 23 -1.28 -9.99 1.92
N ILE A 24 -1.20 -9.35 0.74
CA ILE A 24 -2.00 -8.16 0.44
C ILE A 24 -3.49 -8.45 0.33
N ILE A 25 -3.86 -9.69 0.07
CA ILE A 25 -5.27 -10.04 -0.09
C ILE A 25 -6.03 -9.79 1.20
N GLY A 26 -7.12 -9.04 1.12
CA GLY A 26 -7.94 -8.71 2.28
C GLY A 26 -8.22 -7.23 2.36
N THR A 27 -8.65 -6.81 3.53
CA THR A 27 -9.00 -5.41 3.78
C THR A 27 -7.99 -4.79 4.72
N TRP A 28 -7.53 -3.61 4.36
CA TRP A 28 -6.54 -2.85 5.12
C TRP A 28 -7.14 -1.51 5.50
N GLN A 29 -6.83 -1.05 6.69
CA GLN A 29 -7.31 0.23 7.17
C GLN A 29 -6.13 1.15 7.45
N ARG A 30 -6.28 2.42 7.07
CA ARG A 30 -5.29 3.43 7.40
C ARG A 30 -5.17 3.55 8.91
N GLY A 31 -3.94 3.54 9.42
CA GLY A 31 -3.70 3.78 10.83
C GLY A 31 -4.05 5.21 11.20
N MET A 32 -4.45 5.40 12.44
CA MET A 32 -4.86 6.69 12.95
C MET A 32 -3.87 7.27 13.95
N ASN A 33 -2.74 6.62 14.12
CA ASN A 33 -1.69 7.11 15.01
C ASN A 33 -0.87 8.20 14.33
N GLU A 34 -0.22 9.02 15.14
CA GLU A 34 0.73 10.00 14.62
C GLU A 34 1.80 9.27 13.83
N GLY A 35 2.08 9.77 12.63
CA GLY A 35 3.05 9.12 11.75
C GLY A 35 2.47 8.09 10.79
N ASP A 36 1.21 7.67 10.98
CA ASP A 36 0.60 6.71 10.06
C ASP A 36 0.20 7.35 8.73
N LEU A 37 0.06 8.66 8.70
CA LEU A 37 -0.11 9.43 7.47
C LEU A 37 0.79 10.65 7.55
N VAL A 38 1.77 10.74 6.66
CA VAL A 38 2.69 11.87 6.59
C VAL A 38 2.64 12.43 5.18
N ILE A 39 2.41 13.73 5.07
CA ILE A 39 2.37 14.44 3.80
C ILE A 39 3.49 15.47 3.79
N ASP A 40 4.47 15.26 2.92
CA ASP A 40 5.65 16.12 2.81
C ASP A 40 5.64 16.89 1.50
N GLY A 41 5.99 18.15 1.55
CA GLY A 41 6.13 18.99 0.37
C GLY A 41 5.20 20.18 0.43
N ASN A 42 4.58 20.51 -0.69
CA ASN A 42 3.63 21.61 -0.76
C ASN A 42 2.45 21.33 0.17
N THR A 43 2.03 22.33 0.93
CA THR A 43 1.07 22.17 2.01
C THR A 43 -0.38 22.40 1.59
N GLU A 44 -0.67 22.37 0.31
CA GLU A 44 -2.07 22.53 -0.15
C GLU A 44 -2.93 21.32 0.18
N LEU A 45 -2.31 20.16 0.40
CA LEU A 45 -3.02 18.97 0.80
C LEU A 45 -2.83 18.74 2.30
N ASN A 46 -3.90 18.81 3.05
CA ASN A 46 -3.89 18.57 4.50
C ASN A 46 -4.23 17.11 4.79
N PRO A 47 -3.76 16.56 5.92
CA PRO A 47 -4.12 15.18 6.30
C PRO A 47 -5.62 14.94 6.33
N GLU A 48 -6.40 15.92 6.72
CA GLU A 48 -7.86 15.79 6.79
C GLU A 48 -8.53 15.76 5.40
N ASP A 49 -7.80 16.18 4.36
CA ASP A 49 -8.29 16.12 2.98
C ASP A 49 -7.98 14.77 2.34
N PHE A 50 -7.19 13.94 3.02
CA PHE A 50 -6.86 12.62 2.52
C PHE A 50 -8.02 11.68 2.86
N ASP A 51 -8.73 11.26 1.82
CA ASP A 51 -10.01 10.58 2.02
C ASP A 51 -9.94 9.05 1.91
N LEU A 52 -8.77 8.48 1.68
CA LEU A 52 -8.64 7.03 1.59
C LEU A 52 -8.50 6.44 2.99
N ASP A 53 -9.51 5.70 3.42
CA ASP A 53 -9.54 5.11 4.75
C ASP A 53 -9.32 3.61 4.72
N LYS A 54 -10.02 2.90 3.84
CA LYS A 54 -9.87 1.44 3.71
C LYS A 54 -9.48 1.08 2.30
N PHE A 55 -8.70 0.01 2.21
CA PHE A 55 -8.21 -0.54 0.94
C PHE A 55 -8.54 -2.02 0.94
N GLU A 56 -9.19 -2.48 -0.10
CA GLU A 56 -9.59 -3.88 -0.22
C GLU A 56 -8.97 -4.44 -1.49
N PHE A 57 -8.20 -5.50 -1.34
CA PHE A 57 -7.49 -6.13 -2.45
C PHE A 57 -7.98 -7.57 -2.62
N HIS A 58 -8.36 -7.90 -3.86
CA HIS A 58 -8.95 -9.19 -4.17
C HIS A 58 -7.98 -10.08 -4.93
N ALA A 59 -8.18 -11.39 -4.80
CA ALA A 59 -7.34 -12.39 -5.45
C ALA A 59 -7.98 -12.91 -6.75
N ASP A 60 -8.62 -12.01 -7.50
CA ASP A 60 -9.36 -12.37 -8.70
C ASP A 60 -8.55 -12.25 -9.98
N GLY A 61 -7.26 -12.00 -9.89
CA GLY A 61 -6.35 -11.97 -11.02
C GLY A 61 -5.26 -13.01 -10.86
N ASP A 62 -4.18 -12.85 -11.61
CA ASP A 62 -3.09 -13.81 -11.66
C ASP A 62 -2.08 -13.59 -10.54
N TYR A 63 -1.47 -14.69 -10.11
CA TYR A 63 -0.34 -14.63 -9.18
C TYR A 63 0.69 -15.66 -9.61
N ASN A 64 1.92 -15.21 -9.85
CA ASN A 64 2.99 -16.09 -10.35
C ASN A 64 4.06 -16.39 -9.28
N GLY A 65 3.74 -16.13 -8.01
CA GLY A 65 4.69 -16.31 -6.92
C GLY A 65 5.49 -15.07 -6.58
N MET A 66 5.49 -14.07 -7.46
CA MET A 66 6.19 -12.81 -7.24
C MET A 66 5.26 -11.63 -7.43
N VAL A 67 4.52 -11.61 -8.53
CA VAL A 67 3.63 -10.49 -8.89
C VAL A 67 2.20 -10.95 -8.75
N ARG A 68 1.44 -10.21 -7.94
CA ARG A 68 0.01 -10.43 -7.75
C ARG A 68 -0.75 -9.38 -8.53
N LYS A 69 -1.77 -9.81 -9.26
CA LYS A 69 -2.72 -8.94 -9.93
C LYS A 69 -4.11 -9.22 -9.40
N GLY A 70 -4.99 -8.24 -9.52
CA GLY A 70 -6.37 -8.42 -9.09
C GLY A 70 -7.09 -7.09 -9.14
N SER A 71 -8.28 -7.06 -8.54
CA SER A 71 -9.05 -5.84 -8.43
C SER A 71 -8.91 -5.26 -7.03
N PHE A 72 -9.15 -3.95 -6.92
CA PHE A 72 -9.11 -3.27 -5.63
C PHE A 72 -10.26 -2.28 -5.54
N VAL A 73 -10.61 -1.96 -4.30
CA VAL A 73 -11.58 -0.91 -3.98
C VAL A 73 -11.04 -0.14 -2.79
N THR A 74 -11.18 1.18 -2.82
CA THR A 74 -10.88 2.01 -1.66
C THR A 74 -12.15 2.71 -1.20
N TYR A 75 -12.21 2.98 0.09
CA TYR A 75 -13.38 3.59 0.73
C TYR A 75 -12.94 4.79 1.57
N ASP A 76 -13.82 5.78 1.67
CA ASP A 76 -13.60 6.90 2.58
C ASP A 76 -14.12 6.57 3.99
N PHE A 77 -14.08 7.55 4.89
CA PHE A 77 -14.50 7.35 6.28
C PHE A 77 -15.99 7.04 6.40
N ASP A 78 -16.79 7.43 5.43
CA ASP A 78 -18.22 7.15 5.43
C ASP A 78 -18.53 5.80 4.80
N GLY A 79 -17.53 5.08 4.32
CA GLY A 79 -17.72 3.79 3.69
C GLY A 79 -18.10 3.86 2.23
N GLU A 80 -17.93 5.04 1.61
CA GLU A 80 -18.26 5.21 0.20
C GLU A 80 -17.02 4.93 -0.65
N ILE A 81 -17.26 4.39 -1.84
CA ILE A 81 -16.17 4.04 -2.74
C ILE A 81 -15.53 5.31 -3.29
N VAL A 82 -14.21 5.40 -3.15
CA VAL A 82 -13.42 6.51 -3.70
C VAL A 82 -12.78 6.11 -5.01
N LEU A 83 -12.09 4.97 -5.02
CA LEU A 83 -11.41 4.45 -6.21
C LEU A 83 -11.69 2.97 -6.32
N GLU A 84 -11.78 2.47 -7.55
CA GLU A 84 -11.82 1.04 -7.80
C GLU A 84 -11.22 0.77 -9.17
N GLY A 85 -10.64 -0.40 -9.33
CA GLY A 85 -9.98 -0.77 -10.56
C GLY A 85 -9.14 -2.01 -10.39
N SER A 86 -7.97 -2.01 -11.02
CA SER A 86 -7.05 -3.13 -10.97
C SER A 86 -5.77 -2.74 -10.25
N TYR A 87 -5.12 -3.73 -9.66
CA TYR A 87 -3.83 -3.49 -9.03
C TYR A 87 -2.83 -4.57 -9.44
N GLN A 88 -1.57 -4.24 -9.20
CA GLN A 88 -0.46 -5.17 -9.40
C GLN A 88 0.57 -4.87 -8.32
N CYS A 89 1.06 -5.90 -7.66
CA CYS A 89 2.11 -5.68 -6.65
C CYS A 89 3.14 -6.80 -6.64
N ASP A 90 4.34 -6.42 -6.23
CA ASP A 90 5.38 -7.33 -5.82
C ASP A 90 5.90 -6.84 -4.46
N ASN A 91 7.08 -7.29 -4.02
CA ASN A 91 7.58 -6.89 -2.71
C ASN A 91 8.07 -5.44 -2.66
N SER A 92 8.20 -4.79 -3.81
CA SER A 92 8.77 -3.43 -3.89
C SER A 92 7.79 -2.37 -4.33
N THR A 93 6.76 -2.73 -5.08
CA THR A 93 5.89 -1.76 -5.73
C THR A 93 4.45 -2.23 -5.67
N LEU A 94 3.56 -1.30 -5.40
CA LEU A 94 2.11 -1.50 -5.51
C LEU A 94 1.58 -0.46 -6.48
N ARG A 95 1.01 -0.95 -7.60
CA ARG A 95 0.42 -0.09 -8.60
C ARG A 95 -1.10 -0.30 -8.59
N MET A 96 -1.82 0.80 -8.42
CA MET A 96 -3.29 0.78 -8.42
C MET A 96 -3.78 1.67 -9.55
N GLU A 97 -4.62 1.13 -10.40
CA GLU A 97 -5.11 1.84 -11.57
C GLU A 97 -6.63 1.88 -11.55
N SER A 98 -7.18 3.09 -11.55
CA SER A 98 -8.61 3.32 -11.66
C SER A 98 -8.89 4.08 -12.94
N ASP A 99 -10.18 4.41 -13.18
CA ASP A 99 -10.56 5.13 -14.38
C ASP A 99 -9.94 6.51 -14.48
N HIS A 100 -9.63 7.10 -13.33
CA HIS A 100 -9.24 8.52 -13.29
C HIS A 100 -7.81 8.76 -12.85
N GLN A 101 -7.17 7.75 -12.27
CA GLN A 101 -5.79 7.97 -11.82
C GLN A 101 -5.07 6.64 -11.64
N VAL A 102 -3.76 6.76 -11.64
CA VAL A 102 -2.85 5.65 -11.34
C VAL A 102 -2.01 6.07 -10.16
N ILE A 103 -1.95 5.20 -9.16
CA ILE A 103 -1.08 5.39 -8.01
C ILE A 103 0.00 4.32 -8.08
N VAL A 104 1.26 4.76 -8.10
CA VAL A 104 2.40 3.84 -8.06
C VAL A 104 3.10 4.09 -6.74
N ALA A 105 2.95 3.16 -5.82
CA ALA A 105 3.50 3.30 -4.48
C ALA A 105 4.72 2.40 -4.32
N GLN A 106 5.73 2.94 -3.65
CA GLN A 106 6.86 2.16 -3.19
C GLN A 106 6.44 1.42 -1.93
N VAL A 107 6.71 0.12 -1.86
CA VAL A 107 6.49 -0.65 -0.65
C VAL A 107 7.71 -0.44 0.23
N VAL A 108 7.52 0.31 1.31
CA VAL A 108 8.62 0.64 2.23
C VAL A 108 8.91 -0.55 3.13
N SER A 109 7.86 -1.16 3.68
CA SER A 109 7.99 -2.37 4.49
C SER A 109 6.62 -3.04 4.58
N PHE A 110 6.62 -4.30 4.94
CA PHE A 110 5.38 -5.03 5.18
C PHE A 110 5.60 -6.19 6.13
N SER A 111 4.51 -6.59 6.77
CA SER A 111 4.44 -7.79 7.59
C SER A 111 3.07 -8.41 7.34
N ASP A 112 2.70 -9.43 8.10
CA ASP A 112 1.39 -10.07 7.94
C ASP A 112 0.23 -9.11 8.13
N ASP A 113 0.41 -8.06 8.93
CA ASP A 113 -0.68 -7.17 9.31
C ASP A 113 -0.38 -5.69 9.15
N THR A 114 0.79 -5.33 8.62
CA THR A 114 1.16 -3.93 8.46
C THR A 114 1.79 -3.72 7.08
N LEU A 115 1.42 -2.63 6.44
CA LEU A 115 1.94 -2.28 5.12
C LEU A 115 2.25 -0.79 5.10
N GLN A 116 3.50 -0.44 4.80
CA GLN A 116 3.92 0.95 4.69
C GLN A 116 4.20 1.27 3.24
N LEU A 117 3.57 2.31 2.76
CA LEU A 117 3.64 2.75 1.37
C LEU A 117 4.11 4.20 1.29
N ARG A 118 4.76 4.51 0.18
CA ARG A 118 5.15 5.89 -0.13
C ARG A 118 4.88 6.15 -1.59
N TYR A 119 4.20 7.24 -1.90
CA TYR A 119 3.97 7.61 -3.28
C TYR A 119 3.91 9.12 -3.42
N VAL A 120 4.10 9.60 -4.66
CA VAL A 120 4.04 11.02 -4.98
C VAL A 120 2.65 11.32 -5.55
N ASN A 121 2.00 12.33 -4.97
CA ASN A 121 0.76 12.85 -5.55
C ASN A 121 1.15 13.98 -6.50
N GLY A 122 1.05 13.72 -7.79
CA GLY A 122 1.52 14.67 -8.79
C GLY A 122 0.70 15.95 -8.87
N ASN A 123 -0.56 15.91 -8.46
CA ASN A 123 -1.42 17.08 -8.50
C ASN A 123 -1.02 18.12 -7.47
N TYR A 124 -0.49 17.66 -6.34
CA TYR A 124 -0.11 18.55 -5.24
C TYR A 124 1.40 18.66 -5.07
N HIS A 125 2.16 17.86 -5.83
CA HIS A 125 3.63 17.82 -5.71
C HIS A 125 4.08 17.47 -4.30
N VAL A 126 3.39 16.52 -3.68
CA VAL A 126 3.70 16.08 -2.32
C VAL A 126 4.01 14.60 -2.32
N THR A 127 4.79 14.18 -1.32
CA THR A 127 5.05 12.77 -1.06
C THR A 127 4.18 12.32 0.10
N ILE A 128 3.43 11.25 -0.10
CA ILE A 128 2.54 10.70 0.91
C ILE A 128 3.13 9.40 1.43
N SER A 129 3.31 9.33 2.74
CA SER A 129 3.74 8.10 3.43
C SER A 129 2.56 7.61 4.25
N LEU A 130 2.22 6.35 4.07
CA LEU A 130 0.96 5.81 4.57
C LEU A 130 1.22 4.46 5.23
N THR A 131 0.69 4.27 6.44
CA THR A 131 0.73 2.98 7.12
C THR A 131 -0.67 2.39 7.15
N LEU A 132 -0.80 1.18 6.65
CA LEU A 132 -2.05 0.44 6.64
C LEU A 132 -1.94 -0.76 7.57
N ARG A 133 -3.04 -1.08 8.23
CA ARG A 133 -3.11 -2.25 9.10
C ARG A 133 -4.20 -3.16 8.60
N LYS A 134 -3.90 -4.45 8.56
CA LYS A 134 -4.84 -5.42 8.03
C LYS A 134 -5.94 -5.67 9.06
N LEU A 135 -7.17 -5.64 8.57
CA LEU A 135 -8.32 -5.97 9.42
C LEU A 135 -8.45 -7.47 9.48
N THR A 136 -8.68 -7.98 10.70
CA THR A 136 -8.92 -9.40 10.89
C THR A 136 -10.41 -9.62 11.10
N ASN A 137 -10.88 -10.72 10.58
CA ASN A 137 -12.29 -11.10 10.73
C ASN A 137 -12.45 -12.13 11.83
#